data_3e9e06a0e553ab5cf509f556f28afb56
#
_entry.id   3e9e06a0e553ab5cf509f556f28afb56
#
_cell.length_a   1.000
_cell.length_b   1.000
_cell.length_c   1.000
_cell.angle_alpha   90.00
_cell.angle_beta   90.00
_cell.angle_gamma   90.00
#
_symmetry.space_group_name_H-M   'P 1'
#
loop_
_entity.id
_entity.type
_entity.pdbx_description
1 polymer ?
#
loop_
_entity_poly.entity_id
_entity_poly.type
_entity_poly.pdbx_seq_one_letter_code
_entity_poly.pdbx_strand_id
1 'polypeptide(L)'
;MSEQNVAVVRDMWEAFLRNDFEAALSAFEPDVEWDGTNLPDGTIAHGLDAIVEHLTKWAELWETWEVELEQVIHAHGDQVIVFIRERGRTTAGLEVNERHSELSTVRSGKIAYRKGFSDADEAFNATGLL
;
A
#
# COMPACT_ATOMS: atom_id res chain seq x y z
N MET A 1 4.56 19.35 -0.36
CA MET A 1 3.20 19.87 -0.59
C MET A 1 2.21 18.72 -0.67
N SER A 2 1.02 18.92 -0.10
CA SER A 2 0.05 17.84 0.03
C SER A 2 -0.42 17.25 -1.30
N GLU A 3 -0.67 18.10 -2.30
CA GLU A 3 -1.10 17.65 -3.62
C GLU A 3 -0.02 16.85 -4.34
N GLN A 4 1.23 17.26 -4.17
CA GLN A 4 2.36 16.54 -4.75
C GLN A 4 2.53 15.18 -4.11
N ASN A 5 2.37 15.09 -2.79
CA ASN A 5 2.48 13.83 -2.07
C ASN A 5 1.36 12.88 -2.44
N VAL A 6 0.14 13.38 -2.56
CA VAL A 6 -1.00 12.57 -3.04
C VAL A 6 -0.73 12.05 -4.45
N ALA A 7 -0.18 12.89 -5.33
CA ALA A 7 0.14 12.47 -6.70
C ALA A 7 1.20 11.37 -6.72
N VAL A 8 2.24 11.46 -5.89
CA VAL A 8 3.27 10.40 -5.81
C VAL A 8 2.65 9.06 -5.47
N VAL A 9 1.80 9.03 -4.45
CA VAL A 9 1.17 7.78 -4.01
C VAL A 9 0.16 7.27 -5.03
N ARG A 10 -0.65 8.15 -5.61
CA ARG A 10 -1.62 7.77 -6.64
C ARG A 10 -0.92 7.21 -7.87
N ASP A 11 0.13 7.88 -8.33
CA ASP A 11 0.86 7.44 -9.53
C ASP A 11 1.52 6.08 -9.31
N MET A 12 2.04 5.84 -8.10
CA MET A 12 2.60 4.54 -7.74
C MET A 12 1.53 3.45 -7.84
N TRP A 13 0.36 3.67 -7.25
CA TRP A 13 -0.73 2.70 -7.30
C TRP A 13 -1.24 2.47 -8.73
N GLU A 14 -1.39 3.53 -9.52
CA GLU A 14 -1.81 3.40 -10.91
C GLU A 14 -0.81 2.60 -11.73
N ALA A 15 0.50 2.84 -11.52
CA ALA A 15 1.54 2.07 -12.17
C ALA A 15 1.47 0.59 -11.78
N PHE A 16 1.31 0.31 -10.50
CA PHE A 16 1.16 -1.05 -10.00
C PHE A 16 -0.06 -1.76 -10.63
N LEU A 17 -1.20 -1.07 -10.70
CA LEU A 17 -2.43 -1.65 -11.23
C LEU A 17 -2.38 -1.91 -12.74
N ARG A 18 -1.54 -1.19 -13.49
CA ARG A 18 -1.34 -1.47 -14.92
C ARG A 18 -0.15 -2.39 -15.18
N ASN A 19 0.38 -3.01 -14.13
CA ASN A 19 1.52 -3.95 -14.17
C ASN A 19 2.84 -3.30 -14.60
N ASP A 20 2.97 -1.99 -14.42
CA ASP A 20 4.22 -1.28 -14.64
C ASP A 20 4.99 -1.23 -13.32
N PHE A 21 5.59 -2.36 -12.95
CA PHE A 21 6.25 -2.49 -11.65
C PHE A 21 7.52 -1.66 -11.54
N GLU A 22 8.21 -1.45 -12.65
CA GLU A 22 9.38 -0.58 -12.65
C GLU A 22 9.01 0.86 -12.25
N ALA A 23 7.95 1.40 -12.86
CA ALA A 23 7.46 2.74 -12.52
C ALA A 23 6.96 2.80 -11.07
N ALA A 24 6.23 1.75 -10.62
CA ALA A 24 5.73 1.71 -9.26
C ALA A 24 6.89 1.70 -8.25
N LEU A 25 7.90 0.88 -8.47
CA LEU A 25 9.05 0.77 -7.56
C LEU A 25 9.91 2.02 -7.55
N SER A 26 9.94 2.77 -8.65
CA SER A 26 10.71 4.02 -8.72
C SER A 26 10.14 5.11 -7.80
N ALA A 27 8.91 4.96 -7.33
CA ALA A 27 8.28 5.91 -6.41
C ALA A 27 8.77 5.75 -4.96
N PHE A 28 9.50 4.68 -4.65
CA PHE A 28 9.96 4.39 -3.29
C PHE A 28 11.41 4.81 -3.07
N GLU A 29 11.71 5.18 -1.83
CA GLU A 29 13.10 5.32 -1.42
C GLU A 29 13.75 3.94 -1.36
N PRO A 30 15.07 3.83 -1.63
CA PRO A 30 15.75 2.53 -1.58
C PRO A 30 15.64 1.82 -0.24
N ASP A 31 15.54 2.54 0.86
CA ASP A 31 15.42 2.00 2.21
C ASP A 31 13.98 2.09 2.76
N VAL A 32 12.99 2.13 1.89
CA VAL A 32 11.58 2.18 2.27
C VAL A 32 11.21 1.04 3.23
N GLU A 33 10.35 1.31 4.20
CA GLU A 33 9.86 0.31 5.12
C GLU A 33 8.38 0.03 4.87
N TRP A 34 8.03 -1.26 4.82
CA TRP A 34 6.66 -1.75 4.83
C TRP A 34 6.35 -2.32 6.20
N ASP A 35 5.35 -1.77 6.87
CA ASP A 35 4.90 -2.23 8.17
C ASP A 35 3.53 -2.89 8.02
N GLY A 36 3.51 -4.21 8.01
CA GLY A 36 2.30 -5.01 7.92
C GLY A 36 1.85 -5.59 9.26
N THR A 37 2.33 -5.05 10.39
CA THR A 37 2.02 -5.63 11.70
C THR A 37 0.53 -5.67 12.02
N ASN A 38 -0.26 -4.74 11.47
CA ASN A 38 -1.71 -4.70 11.67
C ASN A 38 -2.48 -5.52 10.63
N LEU A 39 -1.78 -6.22 9.75
CA LEU A 39 -2.37 -7.14 8.78
C LEU A 39 -2.21 -8.58 9.25
N PRO A 40 -3.00 -9.52 8.71
CA PRO A 40 -2.96 -10.91 9.17
C PRO A 40 -1.58 -11.58 9.12
N ASP A 41 -0.75 -11.23 8.14
CA ASP A 41 0.58 -11.84 8.01
C ASP A 41 1.63 -11.21 8.93
N GLY A 42 1.38 -10.00 9.44
CA GLY A 42 2.27 -9.33 10.39
C GLY A 42 3.66 -9.02 9.86
N THR A 43 3.86 -9.04 8.55
CA THR A 43 5.19 -8.91 7.94
C THR A 43 5.70 -7.48 8.01
N ILE A 44 6.99 -7.32 8.37
CA ILE A 44 7.71 -6.07 8.25
C ILE A 44 8.83 -6.30 7.23
N ALA A 45 8.91 -5.43 6.21
CA ALA A 45 9.93 -5.50 5.17
C ALA A 45 10.68 -4.18 5.09
N HIS A 46 12.01 -4.24 5.02
CA HIS A 46 12.86 -3.07 4.94
C HIS A 46 13.71 -3.10 3.67
N GLY A 47 13.64 -2.04 2.89
CA GLY A 47 14.35 -1.92 1.63
C GLY A 47 13.57 -2.49 0.46
N LEU A 48 13.93 -2.05 -0.75
CA LEU A 48 13.21 -2.44 -1.97
C LEU A 48 13.27 -3.94 -2.24
N ASP A 49 14.41 -4.58 -2.01
CA ASP A 49 14.54 -6.02 -2.27
C ASP A 49 13.60 -6.84 -1.39
N ALA A 50 13.49 -6.47 -0.11
CA ALA A 50 12.58 -7.14 0.81
C ALA A 50 11.12 -6.91 0.43
N ILE A 51 10.79 -5.71 -0.05
CA ILE A 51 9.42 -5.40 -0.50
C ILE A 51 9.07 -6.21 -1.74
N VAL A 52 9.98 -6.30 -2.71
CA VAL A 52 9.76 -7.12 -3.91
C VAL A 52 9.57 -8.58 -3.55
N GLU A 53 10.37 -9.11 -2.64
CA GLU A 53 10.22 -10.48 -2.15
C GLU A 53 8.85 -10.69 -1.49
N HIS A 54 8.43 -9.74 -0.65
CA HIS A 54 7.12 -9.80 0.01
C HIS A 54 5.98 -9.79 -1.02
N LEU A 55 6.05 -8.90 -2.01
CA LEU A 55 5.02 -8.81 -3.07
C LEU A 55 4.98 -10.08 -3.91
N THR A 56 6.13 -10.70 -4.18
CA THR A 56 6.21 -11.94 -4.94
C THR A 56 5.50 -13.07 -4.18
N LYS A 57 5.78 -13.20 -2.90
CA LYS A 57 5.12 -14.19 -2.05
C LYS A 57 3.62 -13.94 -1.93
N TRP A 58 3.23 -12.68 -1.82
CA TRP A 58 1.84 -12.29 -1.79
C TRP A 58 1.12 -12.71 -3.08
N ALA A 59 1.72 -12.43 -4.23
CA ALA A 59 1.14 -12.78 -5.51
C ALA A 59 0.92 -14.29 -5.67
N GLU A 60 1.80 -15.10 -5.09
CA GLU A 60 1.70 -16.56 -5.15
C GLU A 60 0.50 -17.12 -4.39
N LEU A 61 -0.06 -16.36 -3.45
CA LEU A 61 -1.21 -16.81 -2.68
C LEU A 61 -2.52 -16.72 -3.47
N TRP A 62 -2.54 -16.03 -4.59
CA TRP A 62 -3.77 -15.72 -5.31
C TRP A 62 -3.89 -16.52 -6.60
N GLU A 63 -5.08 -17.11 -6.79
CA GLU A 63 -5.49 -17.66 -8.08
C GLU A 63 -6.06 -16.54 -8.97
N THR A 64 -6.90 -15.69 -8.38
CA THR A 64 -7.40 -14.46 -9.01
C THR A 64 -7.28 -13.33 -8.02
N TRP A 65 -6.93 -12.13 -8.50
CA TRP A 65 -6.74 -10.99 -7.63
C TRP A 65 -7.02 -9.68 -8.36
N GLU A 66 -7.91 -8.88 -7.80
CA GLU A 66 -8.26 -7.56 -8.30
C GLU A 66 -8.16 -6.55 -7.16
N VAL A 67 -7.60 -5.40 -7.46
CA VAL A 67 -7.54 -4.27 -6.52
C VAL A 67 -8.16 -3.06 -7.17
N GLU A 68 -9.03 -2.39 -6.43
CA GLU A 68 -9.63 -1.13 -6.81
C GLU A 68 -9.11 -0.04 -5.89
N LEU A 69 -8.56 1.01 -6.49
CA LEU A 69 -8.10 2.19 -5.75
C LEU A 69 -9.31 3.09 -5.54
N GLU A 70 -9.82 3.15 -4.32
CA GLU A 70 -11.03 3.91 -4.02
C GLU A 70 -10.76 5.39 -3.76
N GLN A 71 -9.79 5.68 -2.90
CA GLN A 71 -9.43 7.06 -2.56
C GLN A 71 -7.96 7.18 -2.21
N VAL A 72 -7.38 8.32 -2.55
CA VAL A 72 -6.05 8.73 -2.10
C VAL A 72 -6.20 10.14 -1.56
N ILE A 73 -5.96 10.32 -0.27
CA ILE A 73 -6.19 11.62 0.37
C ILE A 73 -4.99 12.04 1.21
N HIS A 74 -4.75 13.35 1.25
CA HIS A 74 -3.78 13.93 2.17
C HIS A 74 -4.31 13.81 3.59
N ALA A 75 -3.48 13.29 4.49
CA ALA A 75 -3.86 13.15 5.88
C ALA A 75 -3.29 14.29 6.72
N HIS A 76 -1.98 14.27 6.97
CA HIS A 76 -1.37 15.18 7.92
C HIS A 76 0.14 15.23 7.64
N GLY A 77 0.68 16.44 7.46
CA GLY A 77 2.11 16.59 7.16
C GLY A 77 2.50 15.87 5.88
N ASP A 78 3.41 14.92 6.00
CA ASP A 78 3.92 14.12 4.88
C ASP A 78 3.10 12.84 4.62
N GLN A 79 1.97 12.69 5.29
CA GLN A 79 1.20 11.46 5.27
C GLN A 79 0.06 11.49 4.27
N VAL A 80 -0.11 10.37 3.58
CA VAL A 80 -1.18 10.15 2.60
C VAL A 80 -1.90 8.85 2.97
N ILE A 81 -3.22 8.87 3.03
CA ILE A 81 -4.03 7.67 3.28
C ILE A 81 -4.59 7.17 1.96
N VAL A 82 -4.51 5.86 1.77
CA VAL A 82 -5.05 5.16 0.61
C VAL A 82 -6.12 4.21 1.07
N PHE A 83 -7.27 4.20 0.39
CA PHE A 83 -8.33 3.22 0.59
C PHE A 83 -8.42 2.34 -0.64
N ILE A 84 -8.33 1.03 -0.43
CA ILE A 84 -8.42 0.05 -1.51
C ILE A 84 -9.48 -1.00 -1.18
N ARG A 85 -10.06 -1.56 -2.24
CA ARG A 85 -10.89 -2.76 -2.16
C ARG A 85 -10.15 -3.89 -2.86
N GLU A 86 -10.00 -4.99 -2.16
CA GLU A 86 -9.29 -6.16 -2.65
C GLU A 86 -10.27 -7.32 -2.79
N ARG A 87 -10.30 -7.94 -3.96
CA ARG A 87 -11.16 -9.07 -4.26
C ARG A 87 -10.36 -10.16 -4.96
N GLY A 88 -10.71 -11.40 -4.67
CA GLY A 88 -10.06 -12.50 -5.35
C GLY A 88 -10.31 -13.83 -4.68
N ARG A 89 -9.63 -14.83 -5.22
CA ARG A 89 -9.64 -16.18 -4.68
C ARG A 89 -8.21 -16.62 -4.45
N THR A 90 -7.95 -17.16 -3.29
CA THR A 90 -6.62 -17.71 -2.99
C THR A 90 -6.46 -19.08 -3.62
N THR A 91 -5.22 -19.55 -3.74
CA THR A 91 -4.93 -20.91 -4.23
C THR A 91 -5.50 -21.99 -3.34
N ALA A 92 -5.78 -21.68 -2.07
CA ALA A 92 -6.44 -22.58 -1.14
C ALA A 92 -7.98 -22.57 -1.27
N GLY A 93 -8.51 -21.75 -2.17
CA GLY A 93 -9.96 -21.70 -2.43
C GLY A 93 -10.74 -20.70 -1.57
N LEU A 94 -10.06 -19.89 -0.77
CA LEU A 94 -10.71 -18.87 0.04
C LEU A 94 -11.07 -17.66 -0.82
N GLU A 95 -12.33 -17.22 -0.76
CA GLU A 95 -12.77 -16.01 -1.43
C GLU A 95 -12.60 -14.81 -0.52
N VAL A 96 -12.03 -13.73 -1.07
CA VAL A 96 -11.73 -12.50 -0.33
C VAL A 96 -12.43 -11.34 -1.03
N ASN A 97 -13.09 -10.49 -0.23
CA ASN A 97 -13.66 -9.22 -0.69
C ASN A 97 -13.60 -8.28 0.51
N GLU A 98 -12.53 -7.51 0.59
CA GLU A 98 -12.26 -6.68 1.76
C GLU A 98 -11.80 -5.30 1.37
N ARG A 99 -12.06 -4.35 2.25
CA ARG A 99 -11.53 -2.99 2.15
C ARG A 99 -10.39 -2.85 3.14
N HIS A 100 -9.29 -2.31 2.63
CA HIS A 100 -8.10 -2.03 3.44
C HIS A 100 -7.75 -0.56 3.33
N SER A 101 -6.92 -0.10 4.23
CA SER A 101 -6.32 1.22 4.12
C SER A 101 -4.82 1.12 4.34
N GLU A 102 -4.11 2.11 3.81
CA GLU A 102 -2.67 2.23 3.98
C GLU A 102 -2.32 3.66 4.31
N LEU A 103 -1.31 3.82 5.15
CA LEU A 103 -0.72 5.11 5.45
C LEU A 103 0.66 5.15 4.82
N SER A 104 0.88 6.09 3.92
CA SER A 104 2.18 6.30 3.29
C SER A 104 2.79 7.60 3.78
N THR A 105 4.10 7.58 4.05
CA THR A 105 4.87 8.80 4.34
C THR A 105 5.74 9.11 3.14
N VAL A 106 5.59 10.32 2.60
CA VAL A 106 6.33 10.77 1.42
C VAL A 106 7.36 11.80 1.84
N ARG A 107 8.62 11.58 1.44
CA ARG A 107 9.73 12.51 1.71
C ARG A 107 10.48 12.79 0.42
N SER A 108 10.65 14.07 0.12
CA SER A 108 11.40 14.51 -1.06
C SER A 108 10.91 13.82 -2.35
N GLY A 109 9.59 13.67 -2.49
CA GLY A 109 8.99 13.09 -3.67
C GLY A 109 9.05 11.57 -3.76
N LYS A 110 9.45 10.88 -2.68
CA LYS A 110 9.55 9.42 -2.64
C LYS A 110 8.81 8.87 -1.42
N ILE A 111 8.25 7.68 -1.56
CA ILE A 111 7.59 6.98 -0.46
C ILE A 111 8.67 6.34 0.41
N ALA A 112 8.74 6.79 1.67
CA ALA A 112 9.75 6.33 2.62
C ALA A 112 9.22 5.25 3.57
N TYR A 113 7.90 5.22 3.80
CA TYR A 113 7.28 4.32 4.77
C TYR A 113 5.84 4.05 4.36
N ARG A 114 5.41 2.80 4.52
CA ARG A 114 4.02 2.39 4.32
C ARG A 114 3.58 1.50 5.45
N LYS A 115 2.37 1.72 5.93
CA LYS A 115 1.76 0.86 6.95
C LYS A 115 0.37 0.46 6.48
N GLY A 116 0.10 -0.85 6.50
CA GLY A 116 -1.20 -1.39 6.13
C GLY A 116 -2.11 -1.57 7.31
N PHE A 117 -3.41 -1.42 7.09
CA PHE A 117 -4.46 -1.64 8.08
C PHE A 117 -5.57 -2.47 7.45
N SER A 118 -6.10 -3.42 8.22
CA SER A 118 -7.20 -4.26 7.75
C SER A 118 -8.56 -3.59 7.87
N ASP A 119 -8.63 -2.46 8.60
CA ASP A 119 -9.84 -1.66 8.78
C ASP A 119 -9.59 -0.26 8.23
N ALA A 120 -10.53 0.26 7.43
CA ALA A 120 -10.38 1.57 6.80
C ALA A 120 -10.23 2.71 7.81
N ASP A 121 -10.88 2.63 8.97
CA ASP A 121 -10.84 3.69 9.97
C ASP A 121 -9.54 3.72 10.78
N GLU A 122 -8.80 2.63 10.84
CA GLU A 122 -7.56 2.56 11.60
C GLU A 122 -6.50 3.53 11.08
N ALA A 123 -6.46 3.77 9.76
CA ALA A 123 -5.51 4.72 9.20
C ALA A 123 -5.80 6.15 9.66
N PHE A 124 -7.07 6.53 9.71
CA PHE A 124 -7.45 7.84 10.25
C PHE A 124 -7.07 7.96 11.72
N ASN A 125 -7.32 6.93 12.51
CA ASN A 125 -6.96 6.93 13.93
C ASN A 125 -5.45 7.06 14.11
N ALA A 126 -4.66 6.41 13.27
CA ALA A 126 -3.21 6.47 13.33
C ALA A 126 -2.66 7.86 13.03
N THR A 127 -3.38 8.65 12.23
CA THR A 127 -2.98 10.03 11.91
C THR A 127 -3.53 11.06 12.88
N GLY A 128 -4.45 10.68 13.76
CA GLY A 128 -5.10 11.60 14.66
C GLY A 128 -6.21 12.42 14.01
N LEU A 129 -6.70 12.02 12.84
CA LEU A 129 -7.77 12.75 12.14
C LEU A 129 -9.17 12.42 12.66
N LEU A 130 -9.32 11.34 13.38
CA LEU A 130 -10.60 10.96 14.01
C LEU A 130 -10.58 11.14 15.50
#